data_253fdd234778b026f132745adc87b7ca
#
_entry.id   253fdd234778b026f132745adc87b7ca
#
_cell.length_a   1.000
_cell.length_b   1.000
_cell.length_c   1.000
_cell.angle_alpha   90.00
_cell.angle_beta   90.00
_cell.angle_gamma   90.00
#
_symmetry.space_group_name_H-M   'P 1'
#
loop_
_entity.id
_entity.type
_entity.pdbx_description
1 polymer ?
#
loop_
_entity_poly.entity_id
_entity_poly.type
_entity_poly.pdbx_seq_one_letter_code
_entity_poly.pdbx_strand_id
1 'polypeptide(L)'
;ELAEQCAYWANVIGITGAPFDSFMTLRGIRTLHPRIRQHEESASLVANVLAAQPNVAKVYYPGLEDHEGHDLAKRQQRGFGGMISFEIDGGEAAVGAFVSNLRYFSLAESLGGIESLVCHPASMTHAPVSEERKSAAGVTATLIRLSIGLESAEDLVEDLLGALEAARTAPRLKAVAASAC
;
A
#
# COMPACT_ATOMS: atom_id res chain seq x y z
N GLU A 1 -5.15 32.34 -18.01
CA GLU A 1 -4.77 33.19 -16.86
C GLU A 1 -4.01 32.39 -15.79
N LEU A 2 -4.60 31.36 -15.13
CA LEU A 2 -3.87 30.59 -14.10
C LEU A 2 -2.65 29.83 -14.68
N ALA A 3 -2.81 29.17 -15.82
CA ALA A 3 -1.73 28.46 -16.50
C ALA A 3 -0.57 29.39 -16.89
N GLU A 4 -0.88 30.61 -17.32
CA GLU A 4 0.12 31.63 -17.67
C GLU A 4 0.89 32.09 -16.43
N GLN A 5 0.20 32.27 -15.30
CA GLN A 5 0.84 32.61 -14.03
C GLN A 5 1.75 31.48 -13.55
N CYS A 6 1.30 30.21 -13.62
CA CYS A 6 2.14 29.08 -13.30
C CYS A 6 3.39 28.99 -14.19
N ALA A 7 3.24 29.20 -15.50
CA ALA A 7 4.37 29.20 -16.43
C ALA A 7 5.34 30.36 -16.16
N TYR A 8 4.84 31.55 -15.85
CA TYR A 8 5.64 32.69 -15.47
C TYR A 8 6.46 32.40 -14.21
N TRP A 9 5.81 31.93 -13.14
CA TRP A 9 6.51 31.64 -11.89
C TRP A 9 7.49 30.47 -12.01
N ALA A 10 7.13 29.42 -12.77
CA ALA A 10 8.03 28.32 -13.05
C ALA A 10 9.33 28.80 -13.72
N ASN A 11 9.19 29.72 -14.68
CA ASN A 11 10.34 30.32 -15.35
C ASN A 11 11.16 31.24 -14.42
N VAL A 12 10.50 32.10 -13.61
CA VAL A 12 11.17 33.04 -12.70
C VAL A 12 11.95 32.32 -11.60
N ILE A 13 11.38 31.27 -11.03
CA ILE A 13 11.99 30.48 -9.93
C ILE A 13 12.98 29.45 -10.49
N GLY A 14 12.92 29.13 -11.78
CA GLY A 14 13.76 28.14 -12.43
C GLY A 14 13.33 26.69 -12.12
N ILE A 15 12.05 26.45 -11.92
CA ILE A 15 11.47 25.12 -11.72
C ILE A 15 11.45 24.37 -13.05
N THR A 16 12.58 23.84 -13.45
CA THR A 16 12.75 23.04 -14.66
C THR A 16 13.46 21.74 -14.30
N GLY A 17 13.11 20.65 -14.99
CA GLY A 17 13.81 19.38 -14.80
C GLY A 17 15.28 19.50 -15.24
N ALA A 18 16.21 19.04 -14.38
CA ALA A 18 17.59 18.93 -14.78
C ALA A 18 17.76 17.91 -15.93
N PRO A 19 18.74 18.05 -16.83
CA PRO A 19 18.96 17.10 -17.92
C PRO A 19 19.15 15.67 -17.43
N PHE A 20 19.86 15.46 -16.32
CA PHE A 20 20.08 14.14 -15.72
C PHE A 20 18.79 13.54 -15.19
N ASP A 21 17.94 14.30 -14.49
CA ASP A 21 16.66 13.85 -13.97
C ASP A 21 15.71 13.49 -15.11
N SER A 22 15.70 14.29 -16.17
CA SER A 22 14.93 14.02 -17.38
C SER A 22 15.38 12.73 -18.08
N PHE A 23 16.69 12.51 -18.16
CA PHE A 23 17.26 11.27 -18.69
C PHE A 23 16.87 10.06 -17.84
N MET A 24 16.98 10.14 -16.52
CA MET A 24 16.60 9.05 -15.60
C MET A 24 15.11 8.75 -15.67
N THR A 25 14.27 9.78 -15.76
CA THR A 25 12.81 9.62 -15.94
C THR A 25 12.49 8.90 -17.25
N LEU A 26 13.11 9.35 -18.37
CA LEU A 26 12.93 8.72 -19.66
C LEU A 26 13.39 7.26 -19.68
N ARG A 27 14.52 6.98 -19.02
CA ARG A 27 15.02 5.60 -18.86
C ARG A 27 14.05 4.74 -18.06
N GLY A 28 13.47 5.28 -16.98
CA GLY A 28 12.44 4.61 -16.17
C GLY A 28 11.17 4.31 -16.99
N ILE A 29 10.70 5.26 -17.79
CA ILE A 29 9.51 5.08 -18.64
C ILE A 29 9.71 3.95 -19.65
N ARG A 30 10.89 3.82 -20.24
CA ARG A 30 11.19 2.76 -21.23
C ARG A 30 11.08 1.34 -20.69
N THR A 31 11.22 1.16 -19.38
CA THR A 31 11.10 -0.13 -18.68
C THR A 31 9.83 -0.23 -17.80
N LEU A 32 8.92 0.72 -17.92
CA LEU A 32 7.71 0.75 -17.09
C LEU A 32 6.80 -0.46 -17.34
N HIS A 33 6.56 -0.78 -18.61
CA HIS A 33 5.66 -1.87 -18.99
C HIS A 33 6.06 -3.25 -18.39
N PRO A 34 7.30 -3.74 -18.53
CA PRO A 34 7.69 -5.01 -17.92
C PRO A 34 7.66 -4.95 -16.39
N ARG A 35 7.96 -3.81 -15.77
CA ARG A 35 7.87 -3.66 -14.31
C ARG A 35 6.44 -3.75 -13.81
N ILE A 36 5.50 -3.02 -14.42
CA ILE A 36 4.09 -3.06 -14.02
C ILE A 36 3.52 -4.48 -14.16
N ARG A 37 3.89 -5.22 -15.22
CA ARG A 37 3.46 -6.61 -15.35
C ARG A 37 3.99 -7.48 -14.19
N GLN A 38 5.27 -7.34 -13.84
CA GLN A 38 5.85 -8.10 -12.73
C GLN A 38 5.22 -7.72 -11.39
N HIS A 39 4.99 -6.42 -11.13
CA HIS A 39 4.28 -5.96 -9.93
C HIS A 39 2.89 -6.60 -9.83
N GLU A 40 2.16 -6.66 -10.95
CA GLU A 40 0.81 -7.23 -11.00
C GLU A 40 0.80 -8.74 -10.77
N GLU A 41 1.71 -9.47 -11.42
CA GLU A 41 1.86 -10.92 -11.23
C GLU A 41 2.13 -11.25 -9.76
N SER A 42 3.08 -10.56 -9.14
CA SER A 42 3.40 -10.73 -7.71
C SER A 42 2.26 -10.29 -6.80
N ALA A 43 1.60 -9.17 -7.10
CA ALA A 43 0.46 -8.68 -6.31
C ALA A 43 -0.74 -9.64 -6.36
N SER A 44 -1.01 -10.22 -7.51
CA SER A 44 -2.09 -11.20 -7.64
C SER A 44 -1.84 -12.44 -6.76
N LEU A 45 -0.61 -12.96 -6.74
CA LEU A 45 -0.24 -14.06 -5.87
C LEU A 45 -0.39 -13.68 -4.39
N VAL A 46 0.19 -12.54 -3.99
CA VAL A 46 0.13 -12.02 -2.62
C VAL A 46 -1.32 -11.80 -2.17
N ALA A 47 -2.17 -11.18 -2.99
CA ALA A 47 -3.57 -10.93 -2.65
C ALA A 47 -4.36 -12.21 -2.40
N ASN A 48 -4.17 -13.25 -3.24
CA ASN A 48 -4.81 -14.54 -3.06
C ASN A 48 -4.33 -15.26 -1.78
N VAL A 49 -3.03 -15.19 -1.49
CA VAL A 49 -2.48 -15.76 -0.25
C VAL A 49 -3.03 -15.04 0.99
N LEU A 50 -3.08 -13.70 0.97
CA LEU A 50 -3.65 -12.92 2.07
C LEU A 50 -5.14 -13.23 2.29
N ALA A 51 -5.92 -13.34 1.22
CA ALA A 51 -7.35 -13.65 1.30
C ALA A 51 -7.64 -15.04 1.93
N ALA A 52 -6.68 -15.96 1.85
CA ALA A 52 -6.79 -17.29 2.45
C ALA A 52 -6.36 -17.34 3.93
N GLN A 53 -5.82 -16.25 4.51
CA GLN A 53 -5.34 -16.25 5.88
C GLN A 53 -6.46 -16.05 6.91
N PRO A 54 -6.51 -16.85 7.98
CA PRO A 54 -7.60 -16.81 8.96
C PRO A 54 -7.62 -15.54 9.84
N ASN A 55 -6.52 -14.79 9.90
CA ASN A 55 -6.38 -13.53 10.64
C ASN A 55 -6.36 -12.29 9.73
N VAL A 56 -6.71 -12.45 8.45
CA VAL A 56 -6.97 -11.37 7.51
C VAL A 56 -8.48 -11.22 7.35
N ALA A 57 -9.02 -10.11 7.83
CA ALA A 57 -10.46 -9.87 7.83
C ALA A 57 -10.99 -9.53 6.44
N LYS A 58 -10.21 -8.79 5.65
CA LYS A 58 -10.58 -8.38 4.29
C LYS A 58 -9.35 -8.01 3.48
N VAL A 59 -9.40 -8.30 2.17
CA VAL A 59 -8.39 -7.85 1.19
C VAL A 59 -9.07 -6.97 0.15
N TYR A 60 -8.44 -5.84 -0.15
CA TYR A 60 -8.88 -4.88 -1.17
C TYR A 60 -7.87 -4.93 -2.34
N TYR A 61 -8.20 -5.69 -3.34
CA TYR A 61 -7.43 -5.80 -4.57
C TYR A 61 -8.38 -6.05 -5.75
N PRO A 62 -8.38 -5.19 -6.78
CA PRO A 62 -9.34 -5.32 -7.89
C PRO A 62 -9.21 -6.61 -8.69
N GLY A 63 -8.10 -7.35 -8.54
CA GLY A 63 -7.89 -8.65 -9.16
C GLY A 63 -8.62 -9.82 -8.50
N LEU A 64 -9.13 -9.64 -7.28
CA LEU A 64 -9.98 -10.65 -6.62
C LEU A 64 -11.41 -10.56 -7.17
N GLU A 65 -12.02 -11.70 -7.46
CA GLU A 65 -13.36 -11.76 -8.07
C GLU A 65 -14.47 -11.20 -7.17
N ASP A 66 -14.29 -11.29 -5.86
CA ASP A 66 -15.23 -10.77 -4.84
C ASP A 66 -15.03 -9.29 -4.52
N HIS A 67 -14.03 -8.62 -5.13
CA HIS A 67 -13.82 -7.20 -4.97
C HIS A 67 -14.93 -6.40 -5.69
N GLU A 68 -15.57 -5.47 -4.98
CA GLU A 68 -16.69 -4.66 -5.48
C GLU A 68 -16.42 -3.97 -6.83
N GLY A 69 -15.17 -3.57 -7.10
CA GLY A 69 -14.76 -2.92 -8.34
C GLY A 69 -14.18 -3.86 -9.41
N HIS A 70 -14.20 -5.20 -9.22
CA HIS A 70 -13.54 -6.16 -10.12
C HIS A 70 -13.99 -6.03 -11.58
N ASP A 71 -15.29 -6.10 -11.82
CA ASP A 71 -15.85 -6.05 -13.17
C ASP A 71 -15.59 -4.70 -13.87
N LEU A 72 -15.59 -3.61 -13.10
CA LEU A 72 -15.26 -2.29 -13.62
C LEU A 72 -13.79 -2.20 -14.01
N ALA A 73 -12.89 -2.65 -13.12
CA ALA A 73 -11.46 -2.68 -13.39
C ALA A 73 -11.14 -3.55 -14.61
N LYS A 74 -11.74 -4.74 -14.71
CA LYS A 74 -11.59 -5.66 -15.84
C LYS A 74 -12.01 -5.06 -17.19
N ARG A 75 -13.02 -4.18 -17.21
CA ARG A 75 -13.46 -3.50 -18.43
C ARG A 75 -12.56 -2.32 -18.82
N GLN A 76 -12.01 -1.61 -17.83
CA GLN A 76 -11.33 -0.33 -18.05
C GLN A 76 -9.81 -0.46 -18.05
N GLN A 77 -9.26 -1.50 -17.43
CA GLN A 77 -7.83 -1.69 -17.24
C GLN A 77 -7.35 -2.95 -17.96
N ARG A 78 -6.07 -2.98 -18.31
CA ARG A 78 -5.42 -4.18 -18.89
C ARG A 78 -4.92 -5.14 -17.81
N GLY A 79 -4.89 -4.69 -16.56
CA GLY A 79 -4.45 -5.42 -15.39
C GLY A 79 -4.84 -4.68 -14.12
N PHE A 80 -4.55 -5.27 -12.97
CA PHE A 80 -5.04 -4.79 -11.66
C PHE A 80 -3.99 -4.06 -10.83
N GLY A 81 -2.74 -3.98 -11.36
CA GLY A 81 -1.63 -3.25 -10.73
C GLY A 81 -1.03 -3.93 -9.50
N GLY A 82 -0.10 -3.22 -8.85
CA GLY A 82 0.72 -3.71 -7.73
C GLY A 82 0.33 -3.21 -6.35
N MET A 83 -0.87 -2.60 -6.18
CA MET A 83 -1.31 -2.04 -4.90
C MET A 83 -2.36 -2.94 -4.25
N ILE A 84 -2.11 -3.31 -2.99
CA ILE A 84 -3.03 -4.12 -2.18
C ILE A 84 -3.28 -3.37 -0.88
N SER A 85 -4.53 -3.39 -0.39
CA SER A 85 -4.80 -3.06 1.01
C SER A 85 -5.52 -4.23 1.66
N PHE A 86 -5.31 -4.40 2.96
CA PHE A 86 -5.98 -5.46 3.71
C PHE A 86 -6.11 -5.07 5.18
N GLU A 87 -7.04 -5.73 5.87
CA GLU A 87 -7.27 -5.55 7.30
C GLU A 87 -6.91 -6.82 8.06
N ILE A 88 -6.20 -6.67 9.19
CA ILE A 88 -5.84 -7.79 10.05
C ILE A 88 -6.62 -7.75 11.36
N ASP A 89 -6.88 -8.93 11.91
CA ASP A 89 -7.47 -9.06 13.24
C ASP A 89 -6.45 -8.76 14.34
N GLY A 90 -6.92 -8.27 15.50
CA GLY A 90 -6.10 -8.11 16.69
C GLY A 90 -5.75 -6.65 17.04
N GLY A 91 -6.26 -5.67 16.27
CA GLY A 91 -6.11 -4.24 16.56
C GLY A 91 -4.70 -3.70 16.32
N GLU A 92 -4.40 -2.53 16.86
CA GLU A 92 -3.13 -1.83 16.64
C GLU A 92 -1.89 -2.63 17.08
N ALA A 93 -2.03 -3.47 18.12
CA ALA A 93 -0.91 -4.32 18.57
C ALA A 93 -0.53 -5.36 17.51
N ALA A 94 -1.52 -5.94 16.83
CA ALA A 94 -1.29 -6.87 15.73
C ALA A 94 -0.65 -6.16 14.53
N VAL A 95 -1.10 -4.94 14.20
CA VAL A 95 -0.49 -4.11 13.15
C VAL A 95 0.97 -3.82 13.47
N GLY A 96 1.27 -3.39 14.71
CA GLY A 96 2.64 -3.14 15.17
C GLY A 96 3.52 -4.38 15.07
N ALA A 97 3.04 -5.53 15.52
CA ALA A 97 3.75 -6.79 15.42
C ALA A 97 3.97 -7.23 13.96
N PHE A 98 2.96 -7.09 13.11
CA PHE A 98 3.06 -7.37 11.67
C PHE A 98 4.18 -6.53 11.04
N VAL A 99 4.09 -5.20 11.13
CA VAL A 99 5.05 -4.29 10.48
C VAL A 99 6.47 -4.50 11.00
N SER A 100 6.64 -4.77 12.30
CA SER A 100 7.97 -4.96 12.91
C SER A 100 8.64 -6.30 12.54
N ASN A 101 7.91 -7.25 11.98
CA ASN A 101 8.44 -8.56 11.60
C ASN A 101 8.66 -8.72 10.09
N LEU A 102 8.35 -7.71 9.29
CA LEU A 102 8.66 -7.69 7.87
C LEU A 102 10.17 -7.48 7.63
N ARG A 103 10.71 -8.18 6.65
CA ARG A 103 12.14 -8.13 6.26
C ARG A 103 12.35 -7.52 4.88
N TYR A 104 11.45 -7.81 3.93
CA TYR A 104 11.53 -7.32 2.55
C TYR A 104 10.72 -6.04 2.33
N PHE A 105 9.65 -5.85 3.10
CA PHE A 105 8.84 -4.63 3.00
C PHE A 105 9.42 -3.51 3.86
N SER A 106 9.73 -2.38 3.25
CA SER A 106 10.13 -1.17 3.97
C SER A 106 8.90 -0.36 4.40
N LEU A 107 8.88 0.11 5.66
CA LEU A 107 7.81 0.99 6.16
C LEU A 107 7.98 2.38 5.57
N ALA A 108 7.09 2.76 4.65
CA ALA A 108 7.13 4.07 3.98
C ALA A 108 5.76 4.50 3.46
N GLU A 109 5.56 5.81 3.34
CA GLU A 109 4.36 6.41 2.74
C GLU A 109 4.36 6.38 1.21
N SER A 110 5.50 6.08 0.59
CA SER A 110 5.68 5.99 -0.86
C SER A 110 4.97 4.77 -1.47
N LEU A 111 4.96 4.70 -2.78
CA LEU A 111 4.41 3.57 -3.53
C LEU A 111 4.97 3.50 -4.95
N GLY A 112 4.81 2.35 -5.60
CA GLY A 112 5.09 2.19 -7.04
C GLY A 112 6.59 2.12 -7.41
N GLY A 113 7.48 2.04 -6.42
CA GLY A 113 8.90 1.79 -6.62
C GLY A 113 9.20 0.34 -7.01
N ILE A 114 10.48 0.04 -7.21
CA ILE A 114 10.96 -1.33 -7.48
C ILE A 114 11.04 -2.16 -6.21
N GLU A 115 11.11 -1.50 -5.06
CA GLU A 115 11.08 -2.08 -3.72
C GLU A 115 9.65 -2.28 -3.21
N SER A 116 9.44 -3.32 -2.42
CA SER A 116 8.17 -3.55 -1.72
C SER A 116 8.05 -2.66 -0.50
N LEU A 117 6.91 -1.97 -0.38
CA LEU A 117 6.64 -1.03 0.71
C LEU A 117 5.37 -1.43 1.48
N VAL A 118 5.41 -1.20 2.79
CA VAL A 118 4.25 -1.29 3.68
C VAL A 118 3.95 0.08 4.28
N CYS A 119 2.67 0.41 4.37
CA CYS A 119 2.18 1.62 5.01
C CYS A 119 1.01 1.28 5.93
N HIS A 120 0.98 1.89 7.11
CA HIS A 120 -0.20 1.92 7.98
C HIS A 120 -0.91 3.27 7.83
N PRO A 121 -1.96 3.35 6.99
CA PRO A 121 -2.57 4.64 6.62
C PRO A 121 -3.05 5.45 7.82
N ALA A 122 -3.63 4.80 8.83
CA ALA A 122 -4.22 5.49 9.98
C ALA A 122 -3.20 6.32 10.80
N SER A 123 -1.96 5.81 10.96
CA SER A 123 -0.90 6.50 11.72
C SER A 123 0.13 7.22 10.84
N MET A 124 0.07 7.06 9.51
CA MET A 124 1.02 7.64 8.56
C MET A 124 0.30 8.64 7.63
N THR A 125 -0.05 8.24 6.43
CA THR A 125 -0.60 9.12 5.39
C THR A 125 -1.88 9.86 5.82
N HIS A 126 -2.67 9.30 6.72
CA HIS A 126 -3.91 9.89 7.22
C HIS A 126 -3.81 10.32 8.70
N ALA A 127 -2.61 10.36 9.29
CA ALA A 127 -2.42 10.78 10.68
C ALA A 127 -3.07 12.15 11.00
N PRO A 128 -2.96 13.19 10.14
CA PRO A 128 -3.58 14.49 10.41
C PRO A 128 -5.10 14.54 10.14
N VAL A 129 -5.70 13.45 9.64
CA VAL A 129 -7.12 13.40 9.31
C VAL A 129 -7.92 13.00 10.56
N SER A 130 -9.08 13.65 10.80
CA SER A 130 -9.96 13.30 11.91
C SER A 130 -10.49 11.86 11.81
N GLU A 131 -10.74 11.22 12.94
CA GLU A 131 -11.24 9.82 12.98
C GLU A 131 -12.56 9.65 12.23
N GLU A 132 -13.45 10.65 12.28
CA GLU A 132 -14.70 10.66 11.51
C GLU A 132 -14.44 10.59 9.99
N ARG A 133 -13.49 11.38 9.49
CA ARG A 133 -13.13 11.36 8.06
C ARG A 133 -12.38 10.11 7.66
N LYS A 134 -11.52 9.58 8.54
CA LYS A 134 -10.86 8.27 8.31
C LYS A 134 -11.91 7.18 8.16
N SER A 135 -12.86 7.12 9.10
CA SER A 135 -13.96 6.15 9.06
C SER A 135 -14.80 6.27 7.79
N ALA A 136 -15.17 7.50 7.40
CA ALA A 136 -15.93 7.76 6.17
C ALA A 136 -15.16 7.35 4.89
N ALA A 137 -13.82 7.37 4.94
CA ALA A 137 -12.94 6.95 3.85
C ALA A 137 -12.57 5.45 3.91
N GLY A 138 -13.08 4.70 4.89
CA GLY A 138 -12.73 3.29 5.08
C GLY A 138 -11.31 3.05 5.63
N VAL A 139 -10.67 4.07 6.20
CA VAL A 139 -9.34 3.95 6.81
C VAL A 139 -9.52 3.53 8.26
N THR A 140 -9.44 2.22 8.49
CA THR A 140 -9.53 1.63 9.84
C THR A 140 -8.18 1.60 10.54
N ALA A 141 -8.18 1.39 11.87
CA ALA A 141 -6.97 1.24 12.67
C ALA A 141 -6.18 -0.06 12.36
N THR A 142 -6.75 -0.96 11.58
CA THR A 142 -6.13 -2.24 11.20
C THR A 142 -5.82 -2.35 9.71
N LEU A 143 -6.11 -1.28 8.95
CA LEU A 143 -5.84 -1.23 7.53
C LEU A 143 -4.34 -1.10 7.25
N ILE A 144 -3.82 -1.98 6.43
CA ILE A 144 -2.45 -1.99 5.93
C ILE A 144 -2.49 -1.85 4.42
N ARG A 145 -1.57 -1.07 3.85
CA ARG A 145 -1.39 -0.93 2.41
C ARG A 145 -0.01 -1.46 2.01
N LEU A 146 0.02 -2.30 1.00
CA LEU A 146 1.24 -2.79 0.35
C LEU A 146 1.40 -2.16 -1.02
N SER A 147 2.63 -1.79 -1.36
CA SER A 147 3.08 -1.54 -2.72
C SER A 147 4.04 -2.66 -3.07
N ILE A 148 3.63 -3.54 -3.96
CA ILE A 148 4.41 -4.72 -4.32
C ILE A 148 5.53 -4.33 -5.27
N GLY A 149 6.76 -4.70 -4.93
CA GLY A 149 7.97 -4.43 -5.70
C GLY A 149 8.29 -5.51 -6.76
N LEU A 150 9.58 -5.64 -7.07
CA LEU A 150 10.11 -6.57 -8.07
C LEU A 150 10.86 -7.76 -7.47
N GLU A 151 10.82 -7.90 -6.14
CA GLU A 151 11.39 -9.05 -5.45
C GLU A 151 10.68 -10.35 -5.87
N SER A 152 11.27 -11.52 -5.55
CA SER A 152 10.60 -12.81 -5.77
C SER A 152 9.24 -12.82 -5.04
N ALA A 153 8.21 -13.18 -5.76
CA ALA A 153 6.85 -13.22 -5.20
C ALA A 153 6.75 -14.24 -4.06
N GLU A 154 7.52 -15.33 -4.14
CA GLU A 154 7.61 -16.37 -3.12
C GLU A 154 8.25 -15.84 -1.84
N ASP A 155 9.33 -15.05 -1.94
CA ASP A 155 10.00 -14.42 -0.80
C ASP A 155 9.07 -13.41 -0.11
N LEU A 156 8.32 -12.62 -0.90
CA LEU A 156 7.34 -11.68 -0.36
C LEU A 156 6.21 -12.41 0.37
N VAL A 157 5.73 -13.52 -0.16
CA VAL A 157 4.69 -14.36 0.48
C VAL A 157 5.22 -14.94 1.79
N GLU A 158 6.43 -15.51 1.80
CA GLU A 158 7.03 -16.06 3.03
C GLU A 158 7.16 -14.98 4.11
N ASP A 159 7.63 -13.79 3.75
CA ASP A 159 7.79 -12.66 4.66
C ASP A 159 6.44 -12.22 5.27
N LEU A 160 5.41 -12.08 4.43
CA LEU A 160 4.07 -11.72 4.87
C LEU A 160 3.45 -12.78 5.79
N LEU A 161 3.60 -14.07 5.47
CA LEU A 161 3.09 -15.15 6.31
C LEU A 161 3.78 -15.17 7.68
N GLY A 162 5.09 -14.97 7.73
CA GLY A 162 5.84 -14.85 8.99
C GLY A 162 5.38 -13.67 9.83
N ALA A 163 5.16 -12.51 9.20
CA ALA A 163 4.66 -11.32 9.88
C ALA A 163 3.20 -11.46 10.36
N LEU A 164 2.34 -12.15 9.60
CA LEU A 164 0.97 -12.46 10.01
C LEU A 164 0.93 -13.41 11.21
N GLU A 165 1.85 -14.38 11.29
CA GLU A 165 1.96 -15.26 12.46
C GLU A 165 2.41 -14.48 13.71
N ALA A 166 3.35 -13.54 13.57
CA ALA A 166 3.75 -12.65 14.66
C ALA A 166 2.56 -11.76 15.12
N ALA A 167 1.77 -11.24 14.18
CA ALA A 167 0.56 -10.47 14.49
C ALA A 167 -0.48 -11.30 15.26
N ARG A 168 -0.66 -12.57 14.88
CA ARG A 168 -1.61 -13.50 15.52
C ARG A 168 -1.26 -13.78 16.97
N THR A 169 0.03 -13.83 17.29
CA THR A 169 0.55 -14.11 18.63
C THR A 169 0.77 -12.86 19.48
N ALA A 170 0.59 -11.66 18.91
CA ALA A 170 0.74 -10.39 19.62
C ALA A 170 -0.25 -10.29 20.80
N PRO A 171 0.18 -9.76 21.96
CA PRO A 171 -0.71 -9.59 23.08
C PRO A 171 -1.81 -8.58 22.73
N ARG A 172 -3.07 -9.02 22.82
CA ARG A 172 -4.21 -8.10 22.64
C ARG A 172 -4.19 -7.08 23.76
N LEU A 173 -3.93 -5.82 23.43
CA LEU A 173 -4.08 -4.73 24.40
C LEU A 173 -5.55 -4.74 24.86
N LYS A 174 -5.78 -5.03 26.16
CA LYS A 174 -7.10 -4.85 26.75
C LYS A 174 -7.45 -3.38 26.60
N ALA A 175 -8.59 -3.08 25.99
CA ALA A 175 -9.13 -1.73 26.00
C ALA A 175 -9.15 -1.28 27.46
N VAL A 176 -8.34 -0.27 27.79
CA VAL A 176 -8.45 0.40 29.07
C VAL A 176 -9.82 1.08 29.02
N ALA A 177 -10.77 0.53 29.78
CA ALA A 177 -12.06 1.16 29.94
C ALA A 177 -11.77 2.60 30.41
N ALA A 178 -12.16 3.58 29.59
CA ALA A 178 -12.14 4.97 30.00
C ALA A 178 -13.06 5.05 31.21
N SER A 179 -12.46 5.03 32.40
CA SER A 179 -13.16 5.34 33.62
C SER A 179 -13.56 6.81 33.52
N ALA A 180 -14.86 7.04 33.32
CA ALA A 180 -15.46 8.33 33.37
C ALA A 180 -15.08 8.97 34.75
N CYS A 181 -14.40 10.10 34.68
CA CYS A 181 -14.43 11.11 35.74
C CYS A 181 -15.46 12.17 35.39
#